data_92d1f8e8672d909ecf584074a8b34ca8
#
_entry.id   92d1f8e8672d909ecf584074a8b34ca8
#
_cell.length_a   1.000
_cell.length_b   1.000
_cell.length_c   1.000
_cell.angle_alpha   90.00
_cell.angle_beta   90.00
_cell.angle_gamma   90.00
#
_symmetry.space_group_name_H-M   'P 1'
#
loop_
_entity.id
_entity.type
_entity.pdbx_description
1 polymer ?
#
loop_
_entity_poly.entity_id
_entity_poly.type
_entity_poly.pdbx_seq_one_letter_code
_entity_poly.pdbx_strand_id
1 'polypeptide(L)'
;MAFGIGTNSQKADAGPVKGKQREIGCYCWFTNKGKMIPTMLKVQDEDGEIRTVRQIEVHSQEEKMYAGVPSVEFNCTITILEQQINVWLIYYKEENRWALVYR
;
A
#
# COMPACT_ATOMS: atom_id res chain seq x y z
N MET A 1 18.80 -7.06 -22.33
CA MET A 1 18.85 -6.56 -22.06
C MET A 1 18.94 -6.17 -22.13
N ALA A 2 18.79 -6.01 -22.09
CA ALA A 2 18.83 -5.31 -21.82
C ALA A 2 18.82 -4.95 -22.09
N PHE A 3 18.55 -4.72 -22.11
CA PHE A 3 18.53 -4.09 -21.96
C PHE A 3 18.28 -3.65 -21.76
N GLY A 4 18.09 -3.81 -21.79
CA GLY A 4 17.93 -3.11 -21.23
C GLY A 4 17.46 -2.88 -21.16
N ILE A 5 17.16 -2.91 -21.21
CA ILE A 5 16.90 -2.52 -20.98
C ILE A 5 16.35 -2.33 -20.44
N GLY A 6 16.15 -2.18 -20.32
CA GLY A 6 15.71 -1.84 -19.66
C GLY A 6 15.06 -2.31 -19.17
N THR A 7 14.88 -2.56 -19.10
CA THR A 7 14.22 -2.85 -18.56
C THR A 7 14.28 -3.44 -17.80
N ASN A 8 14.91 -3.62 -17.47
CA ASN A 8 14.88 -3.96 -16.62
C ASN A 8 14.91 -3.68 -15.42
N SER A 9 15.53 -3.45 -15.15
CA SER A 9 15.20 -2.70 -13.95
C SER A 9 13.77 -2.83 -13.51
N GLN A 10 13.01 -3.47 -14.26
CA GLN A 10 11.60 -3.67 -13.93
C GLN A 10 11.43 -4.82 -13.00
N LYS A 11 10.56 -4.65 -12.02
CA LYS A 11 10.23 -5.72 -11.10
C LYS A 11 9.46 -6.82 -11.83
N ALA A 12 9.68 -8.06 -11.44
CA ALA A 12 8.87 -9.15 -11.93
C ALA A 12 7.43 -8.94 -11.51
N ASP A 13 6.52 -9.31 -12.38
CA ASP A 13 5.10 -9.18 -12.09
C ASP A 13 4.72 -10.22 -11.04
N ALA A 14 4.10 -9.78 -9.96
CA ALA A 14 3.68 -10.65 -8.86
C ALA A 14 2.32 -11.31 -9.13
N GLY A 15 1.69 -11.00 -10.26
CA GLY A 15 0.36 -11.50 -10.55
C GLY A 15 -0.71 -10.72 -9.80
N PRO A 16 -1.90 -11.29 -9.66
CA PRO A 16 -2.97 -10.64 -8.88
C PRO A 16 -2.59 -10.53 -7.41
N VAL A 17 -3.10 -9.51 -6.74
CA VAL A 17 -2.89 -9.33 -5.31
C VAL A 17 -3.56 -10.49 -4.59
N LYS A 18 -2.84 -11.13 -3.67
CA LYS A 18 -3.39 -12.20 -2.85
C LYS A 18 -4.09 -11.59 -1.64
N GLY A 19 -5.23 -12.17 -1.30
CA GLY A 19 -6.03 -11.69 -0.19
C GLY A 19 -7.04 -10.65 -0.64
N LYS A 20 -7.97 -10.36 0.25
CA LYS A 20 -9.05 -9.43 -0.05
C LYS A 20 -8.56 -8.00 0.10
N GLN A 21 -8.72 -7.21 -0.95
CA GLN A 21 -8.40 -5.79 -0.90
C GLN A 21 -9.59 -5.00 -0.37
N ARG A 22 -9.29 -4.01 0.46
CA ARG A 22 -10.28 -3.05 0.92
C ARG A 22 -9.85 -1.67 0.43
N GLU A 23 -10.78 -0.98 -0.21
CA GLU A 23 -10.51 0.39 -0.64
C GLU A 23 -10.55 1.29 0.58
N ILE A 24 -9.53 2.14 0.70
CA ILE A 24 -9.38 3.01 1.86
C ILE A 24 -8.98 4.41 1.41
N GLY A 25 -9.19 5.37 2.30
CA GLY A 25 -8.58 6.68 2.16
C GLY A 25 -7.25 6.67 2.90
N CYS A 26 -6.26 7.36 2.35
CA CYS A 26 -4.96 7.44 2.98
C CYS A 26 -4.41 8.85 2.83
N TYR A 27 -3.92 9.38 3.94
CA TYR A 27 -3.16 10.63 3.94
C TYR A 27 -1.70 10.25 3.88
N CYS A 28 -1.01 10.75 2.87
CA CYS A 28 0.37 10.39 2.64
C CYS A 28 1.19 11.65 2.44
N TRP A 29 2.31 11.71 3.13
CA TRP A 29 3.26 12.79 2.96
C TRP A 29 4.28 12.38 1.91
N PHE A 30 4.41 13.20 0.87
CA PHE A 30 5.45 13.03 -0.14
C PHE A 30 6.56 14.03 0.18
N THR A 31 7.75 13.51 0.50
CA THR A 31 8.86 14.38 0.82
C THR A 31 9.44 14.98 -0.46
N ASN A 32 10.26 16.00 -0.31
CA ASN A 32 10.91 16.62 -1.46
C ASN A 32 11.90 15.70 -2.17
N LYS A 33 12.22 14.56 -1.55
CA LYS A 33 13.07 13.54 -2.18
C LYS A 33 12.26 12.42 -2.78
N GLY A 34 10.94 12.57 -2.85
CA GLY A 34 10.07 11.58 -3.46
C GLY A 34 9.71 10.41 -2.56
N LYS A 35 10.01 10.49 -1.29
CA LYS A 35 9.67 9.44 -0.35
C LYS A 35 8.20 9.57 0.05
N MET A 36 7.52 8.43 0.17
CA MET A 36 6.12 8.39 0.56
C MET A 36 6.01 7.90 2.01
N ILE A 37 5.25 8.65 2.82
CA ILE A 37 5.05 8.31 4.23
C ILE A 37 3.56 8.33 4.52
N PRO A 38 2.90 7.16 4.60
CA PRO A 38 1.49 7.11 5.01
C PRO A 38 1.36 7.57 6.45
N THR A 39 0.47 8.51 6.71
CA THR A 39 0.33 9.09 8.04
C THR A 39 -1.01 8.83 8.68
N MET A 40 -2.04 8.55 7.90
CA MET A 40 -3.37 8.31 8.44
C MET A 40 -4.18 7.54 7.42
N LEU A 41 -5.04 6.64 7.89
CA LEU A 41 -5.95 5.87 7.05
C LEU A 41 -7.39 6.11 7.48
N LYS A 42 -8.28 6.01 6.50
CA LYS A 42 -9.72 5.91 6.75
C LYS A 42 -10.19 4.58 6.18
N VAL A 43 -10.71 3.72 7.03
CA VAL A 43 -11.12 2.36 6.68
C VAL A 43 -12.58 2.19 7.08
N GLN A 44 -13.38 1.63 6.18
CA GLN A 44 -14.75 1.28 6.52
C GLN A 44 -14.79 -0.12 7.10
N ASP A 45 -15.34 -0.25 8.30
CA ASP A 45 -15.43 -1.56 8.95
C ASP A 45 -16.66 -2.34 8.45
N GLU A 46 -16.88 -3.53 9.04
CA GLU A 46 -17.95 -4.40 8.59
C GLU A 46 -19.33 -3.83 8.87
N ASP A 47 -19.43 -2.94 9.85
CA ASP A 47 -20.70 -2.27 10.18
C ASP A 47 -20.94 -1.04 9.33
N GLY A 48 -20.03 -0.73 8.41
CA GLY A 48 -20.14 0.44 7.56
C GLY A 48 -19.62 1.72 8.19
N GLU A 49 -19.05 1.65 9.38
CA GLU A 49 -18.51 2.83 10.03
C GLU A 49 -17.09 3.13 9.56
N ILE A 50 -16.80 4.42 9.41
CA ILE A 50 -15.47 4.85 9.00
C ILE A 50 -14.60 4.96 10.25
N ARG A 51 -13.51 4.21 10.26
CA ARG A 51 -12.52 4.22 11.32
C ARG A 51 -11.29 4.99 10.86
N THR A 52 -10.79 5.86 11.73
CA THR A 52 -9.57 6.61 11.44
C THR A 52 -8.41 5.94 12.16
N VAL A 53 -7.36 5.60 11.38
CA VAL A 53 -6.16 4.97 11.92
C VAL A 53 -5.05 6.00 11.84
N ARG A 54 -4.50 6.37 12.99
CA ARG A 54 -3.43 7.38 13.07
C ARG A 54 -2.08 6.79 13.43
N GLN A 55 -2.06 5.55 13.90
CA GLN A 55 -0.82 4.88 14.27
C GLN A 55 -0.48 3.86 13.20
N ILE A 56 0.50 4.19 12.39
CA ILE A 56 0.96 3.37 11.27
C ILE A 56 2.47 3.25 11.40
N GLU A 57 2.93 2.02 11.58
CA GLU A 57 4.36 1.74 11.59
C GLU A 57 4.72 1.05 10.29
N VAL A 58 5.53 1.71 9.46
CA VAL A 58 5.96 1.15 8.18
C VAL A 58 7.26 0.38 8.40
N HIS A 59 7.25 -0.91 8.09
CA HIS A 59 8.42 -1.75 8.25
C HIS A 59 9.26 -1.79 6.99
N SER A 60 8.61 -1.79 5.83
CA SER A 60 9.32 -1.81 4.55
C SER A 60 8.41 -1.27 3.46
N GLN A 61 9.04 -0.89 2.36
CA GLN A 61 8.37 -0.34 1.20
C GLN A 61 9.01 -0.94 -0.04
N GLU A 62 8.20 -1.36 -0.99
CA GLU A 62 8.70 -2.02 -2.17
C GLU A 62 7.82 -1.69 -3.37
N GLU A 63 8.46 -1.47 -4.53
CA GLU A 63 7.71 -1.32 -5.77
C GLU A 63 7.34 -2.69 -6.30
N LYS A 64 6.11 -2.84 -6.74
CA LYS A 64 5.57 -4.11 -7.23
C LYS A 64 4.77 -3.91 -8.50
N MET A 65 4.63 -5.01 -9.23
CA MET A 65 3.71 -5.09 -10.36
C MET A 65 2.68 -6.17 -10.04
N TYR A 66 1.41 -5.79 -9.97
CA TYR A 66 0.33 -6.72 -9.73
C TYR A 66 -0.53 -6.80 -10.99
N ALA A 67 -0.45 -7.93 -11.70
CA ALA A 67 -1.19 -8.16 -12.95
C ALA A 67 -0.98 -6.99 -13.93
N GLY A 68 0.26 -6.53 -14.05
CA GLY A 68 0.61 -5.45 -14.95
C GLY A 68 0.38 -4.04 -14.39
N VAL A 69 -0.12 -3.92 -13.17
CA VAL A 69 -0.41 -2.61 -12.58
C VAL A 69 0.73 -2.20 -11.65
N PRO A 70 1.43 -1.09 -11.93
CA PRO A 70 2.51 -0.63 -11.04
C PRO A 70 1.94 -0.12 -9.72
N SER A 71 2.62 -0.48 -8.63
CA SER A 71 2.18 -0.11 -7.30
C SER A 71 3.36 0.03 -6.35
N VAL A 72 3.11 0.64 -5.19
CA VAL A 72 4.04 0.68 -4.08
C VAL A 72 3.37 -0.05 -2.92
N GLU A 73 4.05 -1.06 -2.39
CA GLU A 73 3.52 -1.87 -1.29
C GLU A 73 4.25 -1.53 -0.01
N PHE A 74 3.49 -1.24 1.03
CA PHE A 74 4.04 -0.93 2.35
C PHE A 74 3.67 -2.04 3.31
N ASN A 75 4.67 -2.65 3.92
CA ASN A 75 4.48 -3.64 4.97
C ASN A 75 4.37 -2.87 6.28
N CYS A 76 3.20 -2.91 6.90
CA CYS A 76 2.89 -2.05 8.03
C CYS A 76 2.27 -2.79 9.18
N THR A 77 2.39 -2.21 10.37
CA THR A 77 1.55 -2.54 11.52
C THR A 77 0.71 -1.30 11.83
N ILE A 78 -0.60 -1.49 11.87
CA ILE A 78 -1.52 -0.41 12.22
C ILE A 78 -2.18 -0.74 13.55
N THR A 79 -2.66 0.31 14.24
CA THR A 79 -3.37 0.13 15.49
C THR A 79 -4.81 0.58 15.30
N ILE A 80 -5.75 -0.36 15.44
CA ILE A 80 -7.19 -0.12 15.37
C ILE A 80 -7.80 -0.65 16.64
N LEU A 81 -8.61 0.19 17.31
CA LEU A 81 -9.31 -0.22 18.54
C LEU A 81 -8.34 -0.87 19.52
N GLU A 82 -7.19 -0.26 19.70
CA GLU A 82 -6.13 -0.69 20.62
C GLU A 82 -5.51 -2.05 20.28
N GLN A 83 -5.75 -2.55 19.07
CA GLN A 83 -5.14 -3.78 18.59
C GLN A 83 -4.16 -3.47 17.48
N GLN A 84 -3.00 -4.13 17.53
CA GLN A 84 -2.00 -4.03 16.48
C GLN A 84 -2.26 -5.10 15.45
N ILE A 85 -2.35 -4.68 14.19
CA ILE A 85 -2.68 -5.57 13.09
C ILE A 85 -1.66 -5.36 11.97
N ASN A 86 -1.14 -6.47 11.46
CA ASN A 86 -0.21 -6.42 10.33
C ASN A 86 -1.00 -6.37 9.04
N VAL A 87 -0.64 -5.43 8.18
CA VAL A 87 -1.34 -5.20 6.93
C VAL A 87 -0.35 -4.86 5.82
N TRP A 88 -0.82 -5.00 4.58
CA TRP A 88 -0.17 -4.41 3.42
C TRP A 88 -0.97 -3.20 3.01
N LEU A 89 -0.31 -2.06 2.81
CA LEU A 89 -0.92 -0.90 2.17
C LEU A 89 -0.37 -0.86 0.75
N ILE A 90 -1.26 -0.76 -0.21
CA ILE A 90 -0.87 -0.77 -1.61
C ILE A 90 -1.35 0.51 -2.26
N TYR A 91 -0.40 1.27 -2.83
CA TYR A 91 -0.72 2.47 -3.57
C TYR A 91 -0.59 2.16 -5.06
N TYR A 92 -1.71 2.24 -5.78
CA TYR A 92 -1.75 2.03 -7.23
C TYR A 92 -1.50 3.37 -7.90
N LYS A 93 -0.28 3.55 -8.41
CA LYS A 93 0.19 4.85 -8.90
C LYS A 93 -0.67 5.41 -10.03
N GLU A 94 -1.04 4.57 -10.99
CA GLU A 94 -1.76 5.02 -12.17
C GLU A 94 -3.23 5.29 -11.89
N GLU A 95 -3.76 4.70 -10.85
CA GLU A 95 -5.15 4.87 -10.46
C GLU A 95 -5.31 5.84 -9.31
N ASN A 96 -4.20 6.25 -8.71
CA ASN A 96 -4.18 7.19 -7.60
C ASN A 96 -5.13 6.76 -6.48
N ARG A 97 -5.06 5.48 -6.12
CA ARG A 97 -5.90 4.92 -5.07
C ARG A 97 -5.10 4.01 -4.16
N TRP A 98 -5.63 3.80 -2.98
CA TRP A 98 -5.00 2.97 -1.96
C TRP A 98 -5.89 1.78 -1.66
N ALA A 99 -5.25 0.67 -1.30
CA ALA A 99 -5.95 -0.52 -0.83
C ALA A 99 -5.24 -1.06 0.39
N LEU A 100 -5.99 -1.77 1.22
CA LEU A 100 -5.47 -2.41 2.41
C LEU A 100 -5.75 -3.90 2.31
N VAL A 101 -4.74 -4.70 2.63
CA VAL A 101 -4.87 -6.16 2.65
C VAL A 101 -4.38 -6.63 4.01
N TYR A 102 -5.19 -7.39 4.72
CA TYR A 102 -4.79 -7.97 6.00
C TYR A 102 -3.84 -9.14 5.73
N ARG A 103 -2.82 -9.23 6.59
CA ARG A 103 -1.80 -10.28 6.46
C ARG A 103 -2.17 -11.50 7.27
#